data_bb61a3ea25523a0287da05ecba05e5be
#
_entry.id   bb61a3ea25523a0287da05ecba05e5be
#
_cell.length_a   1.000
_cell.length_b   1.000
_cell.length_c   1.000
_cell.angle_alpha   90.00
_cell.angle_beta   90.00
_cell.angle_gamma   90.00
#
_symmetry.space_group_name_H-M   'P 1'
#
loop_
_entity.id
_entity.type
_entity.pdbx_description
1 polymer ?
#
loop_
_entity_poly.entity_id
_entity_poly.type
_entity_poly.pdbx_seq_one_letter_code
_entity_poly.pdbx_strand_id
1 'polypeptide(L)'
;MVPDQVVDVVIVGAGAAGALLAAKLADAGKSVLILEAGPEWNLDDLVSSQIWSRRLRWGGPIVAATGRHPLALGFNTGWGLGGAALHHYGTWPRLKPEDFKTRSLFGRGLDWPIDYEVLRPFYDRIQLEVGISGDARAEIWRPAGEPYPMPPLERLPQAEVIARGFERLGKRVAPAPMAINSVEYGGRP
;
A
#
# COMPACT_ATOMS: atom_id res chain seq x y z
N MET A 1 15.92 0.91 33.01
CA MET A 1 16.35 2.08 32.22
C MET A 1 16.96 1.52 30.95
N VAL A 2 16.42 1.85 29.80
CA VAL A 2 17.09 1.58 28.52
C VAL A 2 18.31 2.49 28.51
N PRO A 3 19.53 1.98 28.26
CA PRO A 3 20.70 2.84 28.19
C PRO A 3 20.48 3.89 27.10
N ASP A 4 20.97 5.11 27.31
CA ASP A 4 20.94 6.19 26.33
C ASP A 4 21.64 5.73 25.05
N GLN A 5 20.86 5.25 24.11
CA GLN A 5 21.36 4.73 22.84
C GLN A 5 21.29 5.86 21.82
N VAL A 6 22.43 6.40 21.44
CA VAL A 6 22.54 7.39 20.38
C VAL A 6 22.51 6.66 19.04
N VAL A 7 21.55 7.00 18.19
CA VAL A 7 21.43 6.48 16.83
C VAL A 7 21.35 7.63 15.83
N ASP A 8 21.71 7.38 14.56
CA ASP A 8 21.64 8.40 13.51
C ASP A 8 20.20 8.82 13.21
N VAL A 9 19.26 7.85 13.23
CA VAL A 9 17.86 8.08 12.86
C VAL A 9 16.90 7.31 13.75
N VAL A 10 15.87 7.99 14.23
CA VAL A 10 14.72 7.37 14.91
C VAL A 10 13.51 7.45 14.00
N ILE A 11 12.85 6.31 13.76
CA ILE A 11 11.62 6.20 12.97
C ILE A 11 10.48 5.83 13.90
N VAL A 12 9.37 6.55 13.83
CA VAL A 12 8.16 6.27 14.59
C VAL A 12 7.17 5.52 13.70
N GLY A 13 6.88 4.29 14.06
CA GLY A 13 5.98 3.36 13.35
C GLY A 13 6.72 2.41 12.40
N ALA A 14 6.46 1.11 12.58
CA ALA A 14 7.02 0.03 11.76
C ALA A 14 6.04 -0.45 10.68
N GLY A 15 5.21 0.43 10.13
CA GLY A 15 4.40 0.15 8.95
C GLY A 15 5.26 0.05 7.69
N ALA A 16 4.65 -0.24 6.53
CA ALA A 16 5.36 -0.47 5.27
C ALA A 16 6.35 0.65 4.92
N ALA A 17 5.97 1.91 5.10
CA ALA A 17 6.85 3.06 4.80
C ALA A 17 8.03 3.16 5.79
N GLY A 18 7.78 3.04 7.09
CA GLY A 18 8.81 3.13 8.12
C GLY A 18 9.82 1.98 8.02
N ALA A 19 9.34 0.76 7.81
CA ALA A 19 10.19 -0.41 7.64
C ALA A 19 11.07 -0.32 6.39
N LEU A 20 10.50 0.13 5.25
CA LEU A 20 11.28 0.33 4.03
C LEU A 20 12.35 1.41 4.21
N LEU A 21 11.99 2.55 4.83
CA LEU A 21 12.93 3.63 5.09
C LEU A 21 14.07 3.15 6.01
N ALA A 22 13.74 2.40 7.06
CA ALA A 22 14.74 1.83 7.97
C ALA A 22 15.73 0.92 7.23
N ALA A 23 15.22 0.02 6.38
CA ALA A 23 16.06 -0.87 5.59
C ALA A 23 17.01 -0.08 4.68
N LYS A 24 16.50 0.92 3.94
CA LYS A 24 17.32 1.76 3.05
C LYS A 24 18.38 2.58 3.80
N LEU A 25 18.07 3.06 4.99
CA LEU A 25 19.04 3.79 5.82
C LEU A 25 20.10 2.84 6.39
N ALA A 26 19.71 1.65 6.84
CA ALA A 26 20.63 0.63 7.31
C ALA A 26 21.57 0.17 6.19
N ASP A 27 21.06 -0.06 4.99
CA ASP A 27 21.86 -0.38 3.78
C ASP A 27 22.87 0.74 3.46
N ALA A 28 22.51 2.00 3.78
CA ALA A 28 23.41 3.15 3.66
C ALA A 28 24.36 3.33 4.86
N GLY A 29 24.46 2.35 5.76
CA GLY A 29 25.37 2.34 6.90
C GLY A 29 24.93 3.21 8.08
N LYS A 30 23.64 3.61 8.14
CA LYS A 30 23.10 4.38 9.26
C LYS A 30 22.61 3.47 10.39
N SER A 31 22.85 3.88 11.63
CA SER A 31 22.22 3.27 12.79
C SER A 31 20.78 3.77 12.92
N VAL A 32 19.82 2.85 12.93
CA VAL A 32 18.40 3.17 12.91
C VAL A 32 17.68 2.52 14.08
N LEU A 33 16.84 3.28 14.77
CA LEU A 33 15.92 2.80 15.78
C LEU A 33 14.47 2.99 15.28
N ILE A 34 13.68 1.91 15.29
CA ILE A 34 12.26 1.99 15.02
C ILE A 34 11.49 1.89 16.34
N LEU A 35 10.58 2.82 16.58
CA LEU A 35 9.66 2.79 17.70
C LEU A 35 8.28 2.36 17.18
N GLU A 36 7.83 1.17 17.58
CA GLU A 36 6.51 0.63 17.25
C GLU A 36 5.67 0.49 18.52
N ALA A 37 4.41 0.89 18.45
CA ALA A 37 3.51 0.88 19.60
C ALA A 37 2.75 -0.43 19.76
N GLY A 38 2.59 -1.21 18.68
CA GLY A 38 1.90 -2.48 18.69
C GLY A 38 2.84 -3.69 18.83
N PRO A 39 2.28 -4.89 18.97
CA PRO A 39 3.06 -6.12 19.11
C PRO A 39 3.69 -6.59 17.82
N GLU A 40 4.63 -7.50 17.95
CA GLU A 40 5.07 -8.36 16.85
C GLU A 40 4.02 -9.47 16.64
N TRP A 41 3.52 -9.58 15.39
CA TRP A 41 2.57 -10.61 15.00
C TRP A 41 3.30 -11.78 14.35
N ASN A 42 2.91 -13.01 14.68
CA ASN A 42 3.34 -14.18 13.94
C ASN A 42 2.50 -14.36 12.68
N LEU A 43 3.05 -14.98 11.64
CA LEU A 43 2.30 -15.26 10.41
C LEU A 43 1.06 -16.12 10.66
N ASP A 44 1.11 -17.01 11.64
CA ASP A 44 -0.02 -17.86 12.04
C ASP A 44 -1.17 -17.07 12.67
N ASP A 45 -0.90 -15.86 13.19
CA ASP A 45 -1.91 -14.95 13.71
C ASP A 45 -2.67 -14.22 12.57
N LEU A 46 -2.13 -14.24 11.35
CA LEU A 46 -2.67 -13.56 10.17
C LEU A 46 -3.69 -14.43 9.43
N VAL A 47 -4.83 -14.65 10.04
CA VAL A 47 -5.89 -15.48 9.45
C VAL A 47 -6.72 -14.66 8.47
N SER A 48 -6.80 -15.10 7.20
CA SER A 48 -7.48 -14.40 6.11
C SER A 48 -9.02 -14.53 6.09
N SER A 49 -9.60 -15.24 7.03
CA SER A 49 -11.05 -15.44 7.12
C SER A 49 -11.79 -14.18 7.58
N GLN A 50 -12.84 -13.77 6.85
CA GLN A 50 -13.68 -12.64 7.23
C GLN A 50 -14.34 -12.80 8.61
N ILE A 51 -14.60 -14.03 9.04
CA ILE A 51 -15.15 -14.32 10.36
C ILE A 51 -14.15 -13.95 11.44
N TRP A 52 -12.87 -14.22 11.19
CA TRP A 52 -11.79 -13.91 12.10
C TRP A 52 -11.29 -12.48 11.99
N SER A 53 -11.42 -11.83 10.82
CA SER A 53 -10.96 -10.47 10.62
C SER A 53 -11.62 -9.46 11.58
N ARG A 54 -12.84 -9.72 12.00
CA ARG A 54 -13.53 -8.94 13.04
C ARG A 54 -13.01 -9.22 14.46
N ARG A 55 -12.29 -10.31 14.65
CA ARG A 55 -11.71 -10.72 15.94
C ARG A 55 -10.20 -10.51 15.97
N LEU A 56 -9.62 -10.21 14.84
CA LEU A 56 -8.20 -9.99 14.75
C LEU A 56 -7.83 -8.68 15.44
N ARG A 57 -6.93 -8.81 16.39
CA ARG A 57 -6.50 -7.74 17.29
C ARG A 57 -5.44 -6.83 16.69
N TRP A 58 -5.22 -6.88 15.37
CA TRP A 58 -4.29 -5.98 14.71
C TRP A 58 -4.82 -4.53 14.57
N GLY A 59 -6.10 -4.33 14.85
CA GLY A 59 -6.66 -2.99 14.97
C GLY A 59 -6.09 -2.28 16.19
N GLY A 60 -5.62 -1.06 16.00
CA GLY A 60 -5.24 -0.18 17.09
C GLY A 60 -6.43 0.27 17.93
N PRO A 61 -6.18 1.08 18.95
CA PRO A 61 -7.24 1.71 19.72
C PRO A 61 -8.14 2.54 18.80
N ILE A 62 -9.41 2.71 19.21
CA ILE A 62 -10.37 3.51 18.46
C ILE A 62 -9.82 4.93 18.30
N VAL A 63 -9.70 5.36 17.05
CA VAL A 63 -9.26 6.72 16.72
C VAL A 63 -10.48 7.65 16.84
N ALA A 64 -10.41 8.60 17.77
CA ALA A 64 -11.39 9.67 17.87
C ALA A 64 -11.08 10.74 16.81
N ALA A 65 -12.02 11.00 15.90
CA ALA A 65 -11.94 12.12 14.99
C ALA A 65 -12.42 13.39 15.70
N THR A 66 -11.58 14.44 15.70
CA THR A 66 -11.90 15.75 16.26
C THR A 66 -11.71 16.83 15.22
N GLY A 67 -12.22 18.04 15.47
CA GLY A 67 -12.06 19.17 14.59
C GLY A 67 -13.37 19.63 13.93
N ARG A 68 -13.26 20.53 12.95
CA ARG A 68 -14.42 21.16 12.30
C ARG A 68 -15.28 20.17 11.50
N HIS A 69 -14.68 19.12 10.96
CA HIS A 69 -15.35 18.09 10.14
C HIS A 69 -14.92 16.70 10.61
N PRO A 70 -15.38 16.26 11.79
CA PRO A 70 -15.03 14.92 12.28
C PRO A 70 -15.62 13.85 11.38
N LEU A 71 -14.82 12.81 11.09
CA LEU A 71 -15.30 11.64 10.35
C LEU A 71 -16.07 10.74 11.29
N ALA A 72 -17.28 10.34 10.90
CA ALA A 72 -18.14 9.44 11.68
C ALA A 72 -17.69 7.97 11.61
N LEU A 73 -16.70 7.64 10.77
CA LEU A 73 -16.22 6.29 10.56
C LEU A 73 -14.94 6.06 11.38
N GLY A 74 -14.87 4.95 12.08
CA GLY A 74 -13.64 4.46 12.67
C GLY A 74 -12.65 4.08 11.58
N PHE A 75 -11.38 4.51 11.71
CA PHE A 75 -10.33 4.07 10.81
C PHE A 75 -9.91 2.64 11.16
N ASN A 76 -9.79 1.81 10.15
CA ASN A 76 -9.21 0.49 10.27
C ASN A 76 -7.68 0.63 10.16
N THR A 77 -7.01 0.86 11.27
CA THR A 77 -5.56 1.02 11.35
C THR A 77 -4.90 -0.28 11.78
N GLY A 78 -3.76 -0.63 11.17
CA GLY A 78 -2.93 -1.73 11.65
C GLY A 78 -2.14 -1.31 12.90
N TRP A 79 -1.99 -2.23 13.83
CA TRP A 79 -1.30 -2.03 15.10
C TRP A 79 -0.30 -3.15 15.32
N GLY A 80 0.98 -2.85 15.21
CA GLY A 80 2.07 -3.81 15.29
C GLY A 80 3.07 -3.71 14.15
N LEU A 81 4.09 -4.55 14.18
CA LEU A 81 5.07 -4.64 13.10
C LEU A 81 4.38 -4.96 11.78
N GLY A 82 4.59 -4.11 10.76
CA GLY A 82 3.90 -4.15 9.48
C GLY A 82 2.74 -3.17 9.35
N GLY A 83 2.18 -2.69 10.46
CA GLY A 83 1.10 -1.70 10.45
C GLY A 83 -0.11 -2.15 9.64
N ALA A 84 -0.75 -1.24 8.92
CA ALA A 84 -1.92 -1.54 8.09
C ALA A 84 -1.64 -2.50 6.92
N ALA A 85 -0.37 -2.73 6.53
CA ALA A 85 -0.02 -3.70 5.52
C ALA A 85 -0.33 -5.16 5.94
N LEU A 86 -0.48 -5.43 7.24
CA LEU A 86 -0.86 -6.75 7.75
C LEU A 86 -2.25 -7.23 7.28
N HIS A 87 -3.11 -6.31 6.90
CA HIS A 87 -4.48 -6.62 6.49
C HIS A 87 -4.91 -5.95 5.18
N HIS A 88 -3.97 -5.48 4.36
CA HIS A 88 -4.32 -4.92 3.07
C HIS A 88 -4.57 -6.04 2.03
N TYR A 89 -5.42 -5.74 1.04
CA TYR A 89 -5.78 -6.69 0.00
C TYR A 89 -4.76 -6.82 -1.13
N GLY A 90 -3.60 -6.23 -1.00
CA GLY A 90 -2.56 -6.25 -2.03
C GLY A 90 -2.79 -5.32 -3.22
N THR A 91 -3.89 -4.59 -3.29
CA THR A 91 -4.17 -3.67 -4.39
C THR A 91 -3.14 -2.53 -4.43
N TRP A 92 -2.54 -2.29 -5.61
CA TRP A 92 -1.41 -1.39 -5.77
C TRP A 92 -1.58 -0.35 -6.89
N PRO A 93 -2.61 0.50 -6.86
CA PRO A 93 -2.78 1.54 -7.86
C PRO A 93 -1.75 2.66 -7.68
N ARG A 94 -1.40 3.34 -8.78
CA ARG A 94 -0.66 4.60 -8.71
C ARG A 94 -1.62 5.77 -8.55
N LEU A 95 -1.18 6.80 -7.83
CA LEU A 95 -1.87 8.09 -7.85
C LEU A 95 -1.84 8.67 -9.26
N LYS A 96 -2.92 9.32 -9.66
CA LYS A 96 -3.00 10.00 -10.95
C LYS A 96 -2.37 11.39 -10.86
N PRO A 97 -1.89 11.97 -11.96
CA PRO A 97 -1.37 13.34 -11.97
C PRO A 97 -2.34 14.37 -11.36
N GLU A 98 -3.65 14.18 -11.58
CA GLU A 98 -4.71 15.04 -11.05
C GLU A 98 -4.78 15.02 -9.52
N ASP A 99 -4.42 13.91 -8.88
CA ASP A 99 -4.44 13.76 -7.42
C ASP A 99 -3.45 14.71 -6.72
N PHE A 100 -2.42 15.17 -7.44
CA PHE A 100 -1.43 16.13 -6.94
C PHE A 100 -1.89 17.58 -7.08
N LYS A 101 -2.99 17.85 -7.78
CA LYS A 101 -3.47 19.19 -8.13
C LYS A 101 -4.94 19.42 -7.72
N THR A 102 -5.34 18.84 -6.61
CA THR A 102 -6.77 18.88 -6.18
C THR A 102 -7.28 20.31 -5.95
N ARG A 103 -6.45 21.20 -5.41
CA ARG A 103 -6.84 22.59 -5.21
C ARG A 103 -6.99 23.34 -6.51
N SER A 104 -5.98 23.25 -7.38
CA SER A 104 -5.96 23.95 -8.67
C SER A 104 -7.05 23.46 -9.63
N LEU A 105 -7.30 22.14 -9.65
CA LEU A 105 -8.25 21.54 -10.60
C LEU A 105 -9.70 21.56 -10.11
N PHE A 106 -9.91 21.36 -8.80
CA PHE A 106 -11.26 21.13 -8.25
C PHE A 106 -11.67 22.16 -7.18
N GLY A 107 -10.85 23.16 -6.89
CA GLY A 107 -11.15 24.24 -5.95
C GLY A 107 -11.20 23.82 -4.47
N ARG A 108 -10.81 22.60 -4.12
CA ARG A 108 -10.86 22.04 -2.76
C ARG A 108 -9.57 21.31 -2.42
N GLY A 109 -9.34 21.06 -1.12
CA GLY A 109 -8.10 20.44 -0.64
C GLY A 109 -6.89 21.35 -0.83
N LEU A 110 -5.74 20.75 -1.01
CA LEU A 110 -4.45 21.41 -1.28
C LEU A 110 -3.79 20.72 -2.47
N ASP A 111 -2.95 21.46 -3.19
CA ASP A 111 -2.01 20.87 -4.15
C ASP A 111 -0.81 20.31 -3.39
N TRP A 112 -0.28 19.19 -3.84
CA TRP A 112 0.99 18.69 -3.36
C TRP A 112 2.13 19.57 -3.87
N PRO A 113 3.22 19.75 -3.09
CA PRO A 113 4.39 20.52 -3.52
C PRO A 113 5.24 19.79 -4.58
N ILE A 114 4.85 18.60 -4.96
CA ILE A 114 5.45 17.74 -5.99
C ILE A 114 4.37 17.28 -6.96
N ASP A 115 4.76 16.74 -8.08
CA ASP A 115 3.87 16.15 -9.07
C ASP A 115 4.16 14.66 -9.31
N TYR A 116 3.38 14.04 -10.18
CA TYR A 116 3.52 12.63 -10.51
C TYR A 116 4.91 12.30 -11.09
N GLU A 117 5.49 13.16 -11.92
CA GLU A 117 6.77 12.89 -12.60
C GLU A 117 7.94 12.82 -11.60
N VAL A 118 7.86 13.55 -10.49
CA VAL A 118 8.83 13.45 -9.38
C VAL A 118 8.75 12.07 -8.72
N LEU A 119 7.54 11.52 -8.55
CA LEU A 119 7.33 10.22 -7.91
C LEU A 119 7.44 9.02 -8.86
N ARG A 120 7.28 9.21 -10.16
CA ARG A 120 7.30 8.13 -11.14
C ARG A 120 8.50 7.18 -11.02
N PRO A 121 9.77 7.64 -10.93
CA PRO A 121 10.92 6.75 -10.77
C PRO A 121 10.86 5.91 -9.49
N PHE A 122 10.29 6.45 -8.44
CA PHE A 122 10.12 5.74 -7.16
C PHE A 122 8.98 4.71 -7.24
N TYR A 123 7.89 5.01 -7.95
CA TYR A 123 6.86 4.03 -8.26
C TYR A 123 7.42 2.85 -9.06
N ASP A 124 8.20 3.15 -10.10
CA ASP A 124 8.81 2.12 -10.94
C ASP A 124 9.77 1.24 -10.13
N ARG A 125 10.58 1.86 -9.28
CA ARG A 125 11.51 1.15 -8.41
C ARG A 125 10.80 0.27 -7.38
N ILE A 126 9.82 0.82 -6.64
CA ILE A 126 9.14 0.07 -5.59
C ILE A 126 8.32 -1.09 -6.15
N GLN A 127 7.76 -0.97 -7.36
CA GLN A 127 7.09 -2.07 -8.04
C GLN A 127 7.99 -3.27 -8.27
N LEU A 128 9.25 -3.02 -8.66
CA LEU A 128 10.24 -4.07 -8.83
C LEU A 128 10.66 -4.66 -7.49
N GLU A 129 10.92 -3.84 -6.48
CA GLU A 129 11.38 -4.31 -5.16
C GLU A 129 10.30 -5.14 -4.44
N VAL A 130 9.04 -4.70 -4.50
CA VAL A 130 7.91 -5.42 -3.89
C VAL A 130 7.49 -6.62 -4.74
N GLY A 131 7.59 -6.53 -6.04
CA GLY A 131 7.04 -7.49 -6.98
C GLY A 131 5.54 -7.28 -7.16
N ILE A 132 5.17 -6.40 -8.10
CA ILE A 132 3.75 -6.15 -8.39
C ILE A 132 3.33 -6.93 -9.62
N SER A 133 2.23 -7.67 -9.52
CA SER A 133 1.59 -8.33 -10.65
C SER A 133 0.55 -7.42 -11.29
N GLY A 134 0.43 -7.44 -12.63
CA GLY A 134 -0.54 -6.61 -13.32
C GLY A 134 -0.37 -6.59 -14.83
N ASP A 135 -1.29 -5.92 -15.53
CA ASP A 135 -1.23 -5.69 -16.97
C ASP A 135 -1.27 -4.20 -17.26
N ALA A 136 -0.08 -3.60 -17.38
CA ALA A 136 0.08 -2.17 -17.67
C ALA A 136 -0.50 -1.74 -19.03
N ARG A 137 -0.69 -2.66 -19.99
CA ARG A 137 -1.27 -2.37 -21.30
C ARG A 137 -2.80 -2.37 -21.26
N ALA A 138 -3.38 -3.27 -20.48
CA ALA A 138 -4.83 -3.32 -20.28
C ALA A 138 -5.33 -2.16 -19.42
N GLU A 139 -4.53 -1.68 -18.49
CA GLU A 139 -4.87 -0.58 -17.56
C GLU A 139 -4.68 0.78 -18.24
N ILE A 140 -5.55 1.12 -19.19
CA ILE A 140 -5.45 2.34 -20.02
C ILE A 140 -5.52 3.66 -19.25
N TRP A 141 -6.00 3.64 -18.02
CA TRP A 141 -6.07 4.80 -17.10
C TRP A 141 -4.85 4.93 -16.20
N ARG A 142 -3.91 3.98 -16.31
CA ARG A 142 -2.67 4.00 -15.54
C ARG A 142 -1.81 5.19 -15.96
N PRO A 143 -1.26 5.97 -15.02
CA PRO A 143 -0.24 6.96 -15.35
C PRO A 143 1.01 6.32 -15.95
N ALA A 144 1.77 7.10 -16.71
CA ALA A 144 3.01 6.65 -17.32
C ALA A 144 3.98 6.02 -16.31
N GLY A 145 4.69 4.97 -16.71
CA GLY A 145 5.67 4.25 -15.89
C GLY A 145 6.04 2.91 -16.50
N GLU A 146 7.06 2.26 -15.93
CA GLU A 146 7.53 0.95 -16.37
C GLU A 146 6.45 -0.13 -16.23
N PRO A 147 6.46 -1.18 -17.06
CA PRO A 147 5.56 -2.33 -16.92
C PRO A 147 5.67 -2.99 -15.54
N TYR A 148 4.65 -3.72 -15.16
CA TYR A 148 4.70 -4.55 -13.95
C TYR A 148 5.68 -5.70 -14.13
N PRO A 149 6.46 -6.08 -13.08
CA PRO A 149 7.44 -7.16 -13.16
C PRO A 149 6.83 -8.55 -13.33
N MET A 150 5.58 -8.73 -12.92
CA MET A 150 4.88 -10.00 -13.05
C MET A 150 3.60 -9.85 -13.87
N PRO A 151 3.16 -10.92 -14.59
CA PRO A 151 1.86 -10.93 -15.25
C PRO A 151 0.72 -10.76 -14.24
N PRO A 152 -0.48 -10.38 -14.68
CA PRO A 152 -1.62 -10.27 -13.79
C PRO A 152 -2.01 -11.62 -13.17
N LEU A 153 -2.64 -11.58 -12.00
CA LEU A 153 -3.25 -12.75 -11.40
C LEU A 153 -4.31 -13.35 -12.33
N GLU A 154 -4.51 -14.65 -12.25
CA GLU A 154 -5.57 -15.33 -12.95
C GLU A 154 -6.94 -14.76 -12.58
N ARG A 155 -7.76 -14.51 -13.59
CA ARG A 155 -9.08 -13.95 -13.38
C ARG A 155 -10.04 -15.04 -12.93
N LEU A 156 -10.67 -14.82 -11.78
CA LEU A 156 -11.68 -15.75 -11.26
C LEU A 156 -12.92 -15.80 -12.17
N PRO A 157 -13.63 -16.94 -12.25
CA PRO A 157 -14.83 -17.07 -13.08
C PRO A 157 -15.91 -16.01 -12.82
N GLN A 158 -16.10 -15.62 -11.57
CA GLN A 158 -17.04 -14.55 -11.21
C GLN A 158 -16.62 -13.21 -11.82
N ALA A 159 -15.33 -12.90 -11.79
CA ALA A 159 -14.79 -11.67 -12.36
C ALA A 159 -14.94 -11.65 -13.88
N GLU A 160 -14.84 -12.80 -14.56
CA GLU A 160 -15.12 -12.93 -16.00
C GLU A 160 -16.57 -12.57 -16.35
N VAL A 161 -17.54 -13.03 -15.55
CA VAL A 161 -18.95 -12.71 -15.76
C VAL A 161 -19.19 -11.21 -15.60
N ILE A 162 -18.63 -10.61 -14.56
CA ILE A 162 -18.73 -9.17 -14.26
C ILE A 162 -18.06 -8.36 -15.38
N ALA A 163 -16.86 -8.74 -15.81
CA ALA A 163 -16.12 -8.06 -16.87
C ALA A 163 -16.93 -8.01 -18.17
N ARG A 164 -17.50 -9.16 -18.61
CA ARG A 164 -18.38 -9.19 -19.78
C ARG A 164 -19.60 -8.28 -19.66
N GLY A 165 -20.15 -8.14 -18.45
CA GLY A 165 -21.23 -7.18 -18.18
C GLY A 165 -20.81 -5.74 -18.43
N PHE A 166 -19.67 -5.34 -17.91
CA PHE A 166 -19.10 -3.99 -18.12
C PHE A 166 -18.75 -3.73 -19.59
N GLU A 167 -18.14 -4.72 -20.26
CA GLU A 167 -17.76 -4.61 -21.67
C GLU A 167 -18.99 -4.42 -22.59
N ARG A 168 -20.11 -5.10 -22.30
CA ARG A 168 -21.39 -4.86 -23.00
C ARG A 168 -21.92 -3.46 -22.82
N LEU A 169 -21.56 -2.79 -21.74
CA LEU A 169 -21.88 -1.39 -21.48
C LEU A 169 -20.83 -0.41 -22.04
N GLY A 170 -19.91 -0.90 -22.89
CA GLY A 170 -18.84 -0.10 -23.47
C GLY A 170 -17.77 0.34 -22.46
N LYS A 171 -17.71 -0.31 -21.29
CA LYS A 171 -16.71 -0.02 -20.26
C LYS A 171 -15.50 -0.91 -20.43
N ARG A 172 -14.32 -0.36 -20.21
CA ARG A 172 -13.09 -1.13 -20.18
C ARG A 172 -12.86 -1.74 -18.80
N VAL A 173 -12.32 -2.96 -18.79
CA VAL A 173 -11.96 -3.71 -17.58
C VAL A 173 -10.52 -4.16 -17.71
N ALA A 174 -9.74 -4.00 -16.67
CA ALA A 174 -8.37 -4.50 -16.59
C ALA A 174 -8.14 -5.20 -15.23
N PRO A 175 -7.20 -6.14 -15.16
CA PRO A 175 -6.74 -6.66 -13.87
C PRO A 175 -6.21 -5.54 -13.00
N ALA A 176 -6.60 -5.50 -11.73
CA ALA A 176 -6.01 -4.58 -10.77
C ALA A 176 -4.54 -4.96 -10.53
N PRO A 177 -3.63 -4.00 -10.42
CA PRO A 177 -2.27 -4.28 -9.99
C PRO A 177 -2.26 -4.74 -8.53
N MET A 178 -1.50 -5.80 -8.24
CA MET A 178 -1.53 -6.45 -6.94
C MET A 178 -0.11 -6.70 -6.41
N ALA A 179 0.10 -6.46 -5.12
CA ALA A 179 1.29 -6.89 -4.38
C ALA A 179 1.13 -8.37 -3.96
N ILE A 180 0.87 -9.21 -4.94
CA ILE A 180 0.69 -10.66 -4.80
C ILE A 180 1.45 -11.32 -5.94
N ASN A 181 2.25 -12.33 -5.64
CA ASN A 181 2.97 -13.06 -6.67
C ASN A 181 2.00 -13.85 -7.56
N SER A 182 2.06 -13.61 -8.86
CA SER A 182 1.35 -14.42 -9.87
C SER A 182 2.24 -15.53 -10.45
N VAL A 183 3.53 -15.38 -10.25
CA VAL A 183 4.61 -16.33 -10.56
C VAL A 183 5.69 -16.17 -9.51
N GLU A 184 6.60 -17.12 -9.42
CA GLU A 184 7.77 -16.97 -8.53
C GLU A 184 8.51 -15.67 -8.84
N TYR A 185 8.80 -14.88 -7.82
CA TYR A 185 9.48 -13.60 -7.95
C TYR A 185 10.42 -13.33 -6.77
N GLY A 186 11.70 -13.11 -7.08
CA GLY A 186 12.71 -12.77 -6.06
C GLY A 186 12.85 -13.84 -4.96
N GLY A 187 12.71 -15.12 -5.29
CA GLY A 187 12.79 -16.26 -4.36
C GLY A 187 11.54 -16.42 -3.47
N ARG A 188 10.45 -15.73 -3.79
CA ARG A 188 9.13 -15.87 -3.15
C ARG A 188 8.19 -16.61 -4.09
N PRO A 189 7.46 -17.65 -3.59
CA PRO A 189 6.51 -18.43 -4.39
C PRO A 189 5.32 -17.60 -4.88
#